data_b3f399a7f717871b6cc26c1e07afb30c
#
_entry.id   b3f399a7f717871b6cc26c1e07afb30c
#
_cell.length_a   1.000
_cell.length_b   1.000
_cell.length_c   1.000
_cell.angle_alpha   90.00
_cell.angle_beta   90.00
_cell.angle_gamma   90.00
#
_symmetry.space_group_name_H-M   'P 1'
#
loop_
_entity.id
_entity.type
_entity.pdbx_description
1 polymer ?
#
loop_
_entity_poly.entity_id
_entity_poly.type
_entity_poly.pdbx_seq_one_letter_code
_entity_poly.pdbx_strand_id
1 'polypeptide(L)'
;MAGSIVNIEKGSKSFQNKVLFSDAQFSIQEGEKVALIGRNGGGKSTLLRIIAGEEELDSGNIVRRRSLKISYLTQESHFPEEKSILEALVENFALRMGEQEREAFGKKVMQEIGLEDFYSPCKILSGGQKKQLALLAALNTEPDLLLLDEPTNHLDEEMAEWLEEKL
;
A
#
# COMPACT_ATOMS: atom_id res chain seq x y z
N MET A 1 24.72 -10.92 -3.06
CA MET A 1 24.46 -9.46 -2.94
C MET A 1 23.00 -9.24 -3.27
N ALA A 2 22.23 -8.68 -2.35
CA ALA A 2 20.83 -8.32 -2.60
C ALA A 2 20.82 -7.32 -3.77
N GLY A 3 19.99 -7.58 -4.79
CA GLY A 3 19.89 -6.73 -5.95
C GLY A 3 18.90 -5.58 -5.70
N SER A 4 19.11 -4.45 -6.37
CA SER A 4 18.12 -3.36 -6.35
C SER A 4 16.81 -3.83 -6.97
N ILE A 5 15.71 -3.64 -6.26
CA ILE A 5 14.35 -3.97 -6.74
C ILE A 5 13.67 -2.78 -7.41
N VAL A 6 14.05 -1.55 -7.01
CA VAL A 6 13.63 -0.30 -7.66
C VAL A 6 14.82 0.62 -7.74
N ASN A 7 15.01 1.28 -8.87
CA ASN A 7 16.02 2.31 -9.07
C ASN A 7 15.42 3.52 -9.78
N ILE A 8 15.60 4.72 -9.23
CA ILE A 8 15.23 5.98 -9.86
C ILE A 8 16.49 6.78 -10.16
N GLU A 9 16.61 7.24 -11.40
CA GLU A 9 17.73 8.03 -11.91
C GLU A 9 17.23 9.35 -12.51
N LYS A 10 17.70 10.46 -11.92
CA LYS A 10 17.37 11.83 -12.36
C LYS A 10 15.87 12.08 -12.47
N GLY A 11 15.09 11.47 -11.56
CA GLY A 11 13.64 11.54 -11.54
C GLY A 11 13.16 12.93 -11.17
N SER A 12 12.25 13.51 -11.95
CA SER A 12 11.62 14.80 -11.63
C SER A 12 10.12 14.69 -11.79
N LYS A 13 9.39 15.38 -10.94
CA LYS A 13 7.94 15.45 -10.95
C LYS A 13 7.44 16.80 -10.49
N SER A 14 6.47 17.35 -11.24
CA SER A 14 5.77 18.57 -10.92
C SER A 14 4.27 18.32 -10.92
N PHE A 15 3.53 19.09 -10.17
CA PHE A 15 2.08 19.09 -10.20
C PHE A 15 1.59 20.52 -10.43
N GLN A 16 0.91 20.73 -11.55
CA GLN A 16 0.58 22.07 -12.03
C GLN A 16 1.86 22.93 -12.14
N ASN A 17 1.97 24.01 -11.36
CA ASN A 17 3.13 24.92 -11.36
C ASN A 17 4.08 24.71 -10.18
N LYS A 18 3.90 23.60 -9.41
CA LYS A 18 4.72 23.29 -8.24
C LYS A 18 5.64 22.11 -8.53
N VAL A 19 6.95 22.33 -8.43
CA VAL A 19 7.93 21.23 -8.44
C VAL A 19 7.81 20.47 -7.12
N LEU A 20 7.52 19.17 -7.20
CA LEU A 20 7.47 18.28 -6.04
C LEU A 20 8.87 17.77 -5.68
N PHE A 21 9.60 17.31 -6.69
CA PHE A 21 11.02 16.94 -6.57
C PHE A 21 11.70 17.05 -7.95
N SER A 22 13.00 17.25 -7.94
CA SER A 22 13.82 17.30 -9.15
C SER A 22 15.12 16.54 -8.94
N ASP A 23 15.60 15.92 -10.02
CA ASP A 23 16.87 15.18 -10.08
C ASP A 23 17.03 14.13 -8.96
N ALA A 24 15.92 13.50 -8.57
CA ALA A 24 15.92 12.51 -7.51
C ALA A 24 16.67 11.25 -7.96
N GLN A 25 17.54 10.73 -7.08
CA GLN A 25 18.31 9.51 -7.32
C GLN A 25 18.27 8.67 -6.06
N PHE A 26 17.73 7.47 -6.16
CA PHE A 26 17.78 6.47 -5.08
C PHE A 26 17.48 5.07 -5.60
N SER A 27 17.84 4.08 -4.80
CA SER A 27 17.50 2.69 -5.05
C SER A 27 16.95 2.04 -3.79
N ILE A 28 16.06 1.06 -3.97
CA ILE A 28 15.54 0.21 -2.90
C ILE A 28 16.10 -1.18 -3.12
N GLN A 29 16.71 -1.75 -2.08
CA GLN A 29 17.26 -3.09 -2.11
C GLN A 29 16.23 -4.10 -1.55
N GLU A 30 16.40 -5.36 -1.93
CA GLU A 30 15.56 -6.43 -1.38
C GLU A 30 15.78 -6.57 0.14
N GLY A 31 14.67 -6.64 0.90
CA GLY A 31 14.68 -6.73 2.37
C GLY A 31 15.02 -5.41 3.09
N GLU A 32 15.14 -4.31 2.37
CA GLU A 32 15.42 -3.00 2.96
C GLU A 32 14.13 -2.34 3.49
N LYS A 33 14.21 -1.74 4.68
CA LYS A 33 13.15 -0.87 5.23
C LYS A 33 13.55 0.58 5.03
N VAL A 34 12.76 1.33 4.27
CA VAL A 34 13.04 2.72 3.90
C VAL A 34 11.93 3.63 4.39
N ALA A 35 12.27 4.69 5.11
CA ALA A 35 11.33 5.73 5.53
C ALA A 35 11.46 6.96 4.64
N LEU A 36 10.33 7.39 4.05
CA LEU A 36 10.24 8.61 3.26
C LEU A 36 9.74 9.76 4.13
N ILE A 37 10.64 10.69 4.46
CA ILE A 37 10.37 11.83 5.35
C ILE A 37 10.30 13.13 4.55
N GLY A 38 9.34 13.98 4.87
CA GLY A 38 9.19 15.29 4.24
C GLY A 38 7.91 16.00 4.64
N ARG A 39 7.81 17.28 4.28
CA ARG A 39 6.62 18.10 4.58
C ARG A 39 5.37 17.58 3.88
N ASN A 40 4.18 17.84 4.47
CA ASN A 40 2.92 17.55 3.80
C ASN A 40 2.82 18.35 2.49
N GLY A 41 2.31 17.68 1.43
CA GLY A 41 2.30 18.23 0.07
C GLY A 41 3.69 18.34 -0.59
N GLY A 42 4.71 17.66 -0.05
CA GLY A 42 6.06 17.59 -0.61
C GLY A 42 6.28 16.49 -1.66
N GLY A 43 5.20 15.78 -2.07
CA GLY A 43 5.29 14.78 -3.14
C GLY A 43 5.53 13.35 -2.66
N LYS A 44 5.46 13.05 -1.34
CA LYS A 44 5.65 11.70 -0.80
C LYS A 44 4.70 10.68 -1.45
N SER A 45 3.39 10.93 -1.40
CA SER A 45 2.38 10.06 -2.00
C SER A 45 2.53 9.95 -3.53
N THR A 46 2.93 11.04 -4.18
CA THR A 46 3.21 11.04 -5.63
C THR A 46 4.40 10.13 -5.94
N LEU A 47 5.47 10.20 -5.15
CA LEU A 47 6.63 9.33 -5.33
C LEU A 47 6.26 7.86 -5.09
N LEU A 48 5.47 7.55 -4.06
CA LEU A 48 4.98 6.18 -3.81
C LEU A 48 4.13 5.67 -4.99
N ARG A 49 3.23 6.50 -5.55
CA ARG A 49 2.46 6.15 -6.77
C ARG A 49 3.35 5.92 -7.98
N ILE A 50 4.40 6.72 -8.15
CA ILE A 50 5.39 6.50 -9.21
C ILE A 50 6.09 5.16 -9.01
N ILE A 51 6.52 4.84 -7.79
CA ILE A 51 7.14 3.53 -7.48
C ILE A 51 6.15 2.39 -7.73
N ALA A 52 4.88 2.55 -7.37
CA ALA A 52 3.82 1.57 -7.62
C ALA A 52 3.50 1.39 -9.10
N GLY A 53 3.84 2.36 -9.96
CA GLY A 53 3.53 2.35 -11.39
C GLY A 53 2.15 2.93 -11.72
N GLU A 54 1.54 3.64 -10.79
CA GLU A 54 0.25 4.31 -10.95
C GLU A 54 0.39 5.73 -11.50
N GLU A 55 1.60 6.28 -11.45
CA GLU A 55 1.94 7.60 -11.97
C GLU A 55 3.32 7.58 -12.64
N GLU A 56 3.57 8.50 -13.57
CA GLU A 56 4.82 8.59 -14.31
C GLU A 56 5.66 9.79 -13.85
N LEU A 57 6.98 9.67 -14.00
CA LEU A 57 7.90 10.80 -13.88
C LEU A 57 7.69 11.77 -15.04
N ASP A 58 7.87 13.07 -14.82
CA ASP A 58 7.92 14.07 -15.91
C ASP A 58 9.25 13.95 -16.69
N SER A 59 10.34 13.58 -16.00
CA SER A 59 11.64 13.29 -16.60
C SER A 59 12.46 12.35 -15.73
N GLY A 60 13.52 11.77 -16.30
CA GLY A 60 14.34 10.75 -15.66
C GLY A 60 13.81 9.34 -15.91
N ASN A 61 14.34 8.37 -15.22
CA ASN A 61 13.99 6.94 -15.41
C ASN A 61 13.68 6.27 -14.08
N ILE A 62 12.73 5.33 -14.13
CA ILE A 62 12.49 4.38 -13.06
C ILE A 62 12.61 2.96 -13.61
N VAL A 63 13.46 2.16 -12.98
CA VAL A 63 13.64 0.74 -13.31
C VAL A 63 13.14 -0.07 -12.14
N ARG A 64 12.26 -1.05 -12.41
CA ARG A 64 11.76 -2.02 -11.43
C ARG A 64 12.23 -3.41 -11.81
N ARG A 65 12.54 -4.23 -10.82
CA ARG A 65 12.85 -5.66 -11.05
C ARG A 65 11.70 -6.30 -11.84
N ARG A 66 12.04 -7.14 -12.80
CA ARG A 66 11.03 -7.87 -13.59
C ARG A 66 10.11 -8.68 -12.67
N SER A 67 8.82 -8.61 -12.93
CA SER A 67 7.76 -9.31 -12.15
C SER A 67 7.72 -8.95 -10.66
N LEU A 68 8.20 -7.75 -10.28
CA LEU A 68 8.13 -7.25 -8.91
C LEU A 68 6.66 -7.15 -8.48
N LYS A 69 6.30 -7.86 -7.43
CA LYS A 69 4.99 -7.75 -6.82
C LYS A 69 4.98 -6.56 -5.86
N ILE A 70 4.23 -5.53 -6.20
CA ILE A 70 4.10 -4.33 -5.37
C ILE A 70 2.70 -4.31 -4.76
N SER A 71 2.62 -4.12 -3.45
CA SER A 71 1.38 -3.76 -2.75
C SER A 71 1.49 -2.32 -2.27
N TYR A 72 0.53 -1.48 -2.64
CA TYR A 72 0.50 -0.08 -2.25
C TYR A 72 -0.74 0.20 -1.41
N LEU A 73 -0.52 0.55 -0.16
CA LEU A 73 -1.55 0.99 0.76
C LEU A 73 -1.58 2.51 0.78
N THR A 74 -2.64 3.08 0.23
CA THR A 74 -2.90 4.52 0.22
C THR A 74 -3.33 5.01 1.60
N GLN A 75 -3.23 6.31 1.83
CA GLN A 75 -3.64 6.96 3.09
C GLN A 75 -5.10 6.63 3.44
N GLU A 76 -5.98 6.58 2.45
CA GLU A 76 -7.40 6.22 2.62
C GLU A 76 -7.67 4.87 1.95
N SER A 77 -8.01 3.87 2.75
CA SER A 77 -8.47 2.58 2.26
C SER A 77 -9.94 2.68 1.84
N HIS A 78 -10.21 2.33 0.60
CA HIS A 78 -11.56 2.43 0.05
C HIS A 78 -12.41 1.20 0.40
N PHE A 79 -13.31 1.36 1.36
CA PHE A 79 -14.32 0.36 1.76
C PHE A 79 -15.72 0.97 1.54
N PRO A 80 -16.36 0.75 0.37
CA PRO A 80 -17.68 1.27 0.08
C PRO A 80 -18.70 0.76 1.09
N GLU A 81 -19.49 1.66 1.68
CA GLU A 81 -20.38 1.34 2.81
C GLU A 81 -21.39 0.24 2.53
N GLU A 82 -21.87 0.16 1.29
CA GLU A 82 -22.92 -0.79 0.88
C GLU A 82 -22.37 -2.15 0.43
N LYS A 83 -21.06 -2.27 0.19
CA LYS A 83 -20.44 -3.56 -0.16
C LYS A 83 -20.20 -4.40 1.09
N SER A 84 -20.22 -5.72 0.90
CA SER A 84 -19.73 -6.61 1.95
C SER A 84 -18.23 -6.43 2.17
N ILE A 85 -17.78 -6.72 3.39
CA ILE A 85 -16.36 -6.61 3.75
C ILE A 85 -15.52 -7.52 2.84
N LEU A 86 -16.00 -8.74 2.60
CA LEU A 86 -15.34 -9.70 1.72
C LEU A 86 -15.19 -9.17 0.30
N GLU A 87 -16.26 -8.64 -0.29
CA GLU A 87 -16.22 -8.05 -1.64
C GLU A 87 -15.21 -6.90 -1.72
N ALA A 88 -15.23 -5.99 -0.76
CA ALA A 88 -14.31 -4.85 -0.72
C ALA A 88 -12.84 -5.30 -0.60
N LEU A 89 -12.54 -6.31 0.22
CA LEU A 89 -11.19 -6.88 0.32
C LEU A 89 -10.75 -7.52 -1.00
N VAL A 90 -11.60 -8.32 -1.61
CA VAL A 90 -11.30 -8.99 -2.88
C VAL A 90 -11.04 -7.98 -4.00
N GLU A 91 -11.87 -6.97 -4.12
CA GLU A 91 -11.72 -5.93 -5.14
C GLU A 91 -10.43 -5.12 -4.98
N ASN A 92 -10.06 -4.78 -3.74
CA ASN A 92 -8.88 -3.96 -3.50
C ASN A 92 -7.57 -4.75 -3.59
N PHE A 93 -7.56 -6.02 -3.19
CA PHE A 93 -6.29 -6.72 -2.96
C PHE A 93 -6.14 -8.05 -3.72
N ALA A 94 -7.23 -8.68 -4.16
CA ALA A 94 -7.21 -10.04 -4.68
C ALA A 94 -7.61 -10.17 -6.16
N LEU A 95 -7.73 -9.07 -6.92
CA LEU A 95 -8.19 -9.11 -8.31
C LEU A 95 -7.34 -10.00 -9.24
N ARG A 96 -6.05 -10.15 -8.92
CA ARG A 96 -5.11 -10.97 -9.69
C ARG A 96 -5.11 -12.45 -9.30
N MET A 97 -5.84 -12.82 -8.23
CA MET A 97 -5.98 -14.18 -7.75
C MET A 97 -7.08 -14.94 -8.49
N GLY A 98 -7.04 -16.26 -8.51
CA GLY A 98 -8.13 -17.12 -8.99
C GLY A 98 -9.39 -16.96 -8.14
N GLU A 99 -10.57 -17.25 -8.71
CA GLU A 99 -11.86 -17.03 -8.04
C GLU A 99 -11.96 -17.73 -6.67
N GLN A 100 -11.53 -18.99 -6.58
CA GLN A 100 -11.54 -19.76 -5.33
C GLN A 100 -10.53 -19.20 -4.30
N GLU A 101 -9.40 -18.68 -4.77
CA GLU A 101 -8.36 -18.10 -3.92
C GLU A 101 -8.80 -16.78 -3.32
N ARG A 102 -9.60 -15.97 -4.04
CA ARG A 102 -10.10 -14.66 -3.59
C ARG A 102 -10.92 -14.76 -2.32
N GLU A 103 -11.87 -15.69 -2.28
CA GLU A 103 -12.73 -15.87 -1.11
C GLU A 103 -11.93 -16.37 0.10
N ALA A 104 -11.03 -17.33 -0.12
CA ALA A 104 -10.15 -17.84 0.94
C ALA A 104 -9.24 -16.75 1.49
N PHE A 105 -8.67 -15.90 0.62
CA PHE A 105 -7.88 -14.74 0.99
C PHE A 105 -8.66 -13.78 1.88
N GLY A 106 -9.84 -13.34 1.44
CA GLY A 106 -10.65 -12.38 2.19
C GLY A 106 -11.07 -12.92 3.56
N LYS A 107 -11.51 -14.20 3.62
CA LYS A 107 -11.86 -14.87 4.88
C LYS A 107 -10.66 -14.96 5.84
N LYS A 108 -9.48 -15.32 5.33
CA LYS A 108 -8.25 -15.37 6.13
C LYS A 108 -7.96 -14.01 6.76
N VAL A 109 -7.96 -12.93 5.96
CA VAL A 109 -7.68 -11.57 6.44
C VAL A 109 -8.68 -11.15 7.52
N MET A 110 -9.97 -11.42 7.32
CA MET A 110 -11.02 -11.07 8.29
C MET A 110 -10.89 -11.84 9.60
N GLN A 111 -10.57 -13.12 9.53
CA GLN A 111 -10.35 -13.96 10.71
C GLN A 111 -9.18 -13.49 11.57
N GLU A 112 -8.13 -12.94 10.96
CA GLU A 112 -6.96 -12.40 11.69
C GLU A 112 -7.31 -11.23 12.63
N ILE A 113 -8.42 -10.52 12.37
CA ILE A 113 -8.93 -9.45 13.24
C ILE A 113 -10.23 -9.84 13.98
N GLY A 114 -10.56 -11.12 14.00
CA GLY A 114 -11.72 -11.64 14.72
C GLY A 114 -13.08 -11.30 14.10
N LEU A 115 -13.14 -10.99 12.81
CA LEU A 115 -14.39 -10.81 12.09
C LEU A 115 -14.90 -12.14 11.53
N GLU A 116 -16.05 -12.58 12.00
CA GLU A 116 -16.68 -13.84 11.60
C GLU A 116 -17.74 -13.68 10.52
N ASP A 117 -18.43 -12.52 10.49
CA ASP A 117 -19.44 -12.24 9.48
C ASP A 117 -18.82 -11.57 8.24
N PHE A 118 -18.46 -12.41 7.28
CA PHE A 118 -17.77 -12.00 6.05
C PHE A 118 -18.63 -11.18 5.09
N TYR A 119 -19.94 -11.29 5.21
CA TYR A 119 -20.90 -10.67 4.30
C TYR A 119 -21.55 -9.40 4.89
N SER A 120 -21.22 -9.02 6.10
CA SER A 120 -21.62 -7.75 6.68
C SER A 120 -21.17 -6.57 5.84
N PRO A 121 -21.97 -5.50 5.73
CA PRO A 121 -21.62 -4.30 4.96
C PRO A 121 -20.48 -3.52 5.63
N CYS A 122 -19.62 -2.90 4.83
CA CYS A 122 -18.46 -2.15 5.31
C CYS A 122 -18.78 -0.98 6.23
N LYS A 123 -20.04 -0.50 6.22
CA LYS A 123 -20.49 0.59 7.11
C LYS A 123 -20.39 0.25 8.60
N ILE A 124 -20.39 -1.04 8.98
CA ILE A 124 -20.26 -1.43 10.39
C ILE A 124 -18.83 -1.32 10.92
N LEU A 125 -17.85 -1.22 10.02
CA LEU A 125 -16.45 -1.14 10.39
C LEU A 125 -16.08 0.26 10.90
N SER A 126 -15.37 0.32 12.03
CA SER A 126 -14.69 1.54 12.44
C SER A 126 -13.56 1.92 11.48
N GLY A 127 -13.12 3.17 11.53
CA GLY A 127 -11.98 3.63 10.72
C GLY A 127 -10.70 2.81 11.00
N GLY A 128 -10.45 2.48 12.25
CA GLY A 128 -9.33 1.62 12.66
C GLY A 128 -9.42 0.21 12.07
N GLN A 129 -10.59 -0.43 12.16
CA GLN A 129 -10.83 -1.75 11.57
C GLN A 129 -10.64 -1.75 10.04
N LYS A 130 -11.14 -0.72 9.34
CA LYS A 130 -10.91 -0.58 7.89
C LYS A 130 -9.42 -0.51 7.57
N LYS A 131 -8.65 0.25 8.35
CA LYS A 131 -7.22 0.40 8.16
C LYS A 131 -6.45 -0.88 8.48
N GLN A 132 -6.81 -1.55 9.57
CA GLN A 132 -6.25 -2.86 9.95
C GLN A 132 -6.50 -3.92 8.88
N LEU A 133 -7.73 -4.01 8.37
CA LEU A 133 -8.07 -4.91 7.28
C LEU A 133 -7.26 -4.62 6.02
N ALA A 134 -7.15 -3.36 5.62
CA ALA A 134 -6.39 -2.97 4.44
C ALA A 134 -4.90 -3.32 4.57
N LEU A 135 -4.32 -3.09 5.75
CA LEU A 135 -2.93 -3.40 6.02
C LEU A 135 -2.67 -4.91 6.03
N LEU A 136 -3.51 -5.69 6.73
CA LEU A 136 -3.42 -7.15 6.71
C LEU A 136 -3.61 -7.72 5.30
N ALA A 137 -4.57 -7.19 4.55
CA ALA A 137 -4.78 -7.60 3.18
C ALA A 137 -3.53 -7.32 2.32
N ALA A 138 -2.94 -6.14 2.44
CA ALA A 138 -1.72 -5.78 1.72
C ALA A 138 -0.55 -6.73 2.05
N LEU A 139 -0.36 -7.07 3.33
CA LEU A 139 0.65 -8.02 3.79
C LEU A 139 0.38 -9.44 3.29
N ASN A 140 -0.87 -9.90 3.35
CA ASN A 140 -1.26 -11.24 2.91
C ASN A 140 -1.19 -11.44 1.38
N THR A 141 -0.98 -10.39 0.58
CA THR A 141 -0.65 -10.53 -0.85
C THR A 141 0.78 -11.01 -1.08
N GLU A 142 1.59 -11.15 -0.02
CA GLU A 142 3.01 -11.53 -0.07
C GLU A 142 3.77 -10.71 -1.12
N PRO A 143 3.84 -9.38 -0.96
CA PRO A 143 4.50 -8.52 -1.92
C PRO A 143 6.02 -8.58 -1.76
N ASP A 144 6.75 -8.41 -2.88
CA ASP A 144 8.20 -8.17 -2.85
C ASP A 144 8.53 -6.75 -2.35
N LEU A 145 7.59 -5.80 -2.55
CA LEU A 145 7.70 -4.41 -2.09
C LEU A 145 6.35 -3.94 -1.54
N LEU A 146 6.32 -3.60 -0.27
CA LEU A 146 5.16 -2.98 0.37
C LEU A 146 5.39 -1.47 0.48
N LEU A 147 4.47 -0.70 -0.09
CA LEU A 147 4.46 0.76 -0.03
C LEU A 147 3.33 1.20 0.91
N LEU A 148 3.68 1.98 1.92
CA LEU A 148 2.74 2.49 2.92
C LEU A 148 2.74 4.01 2.91
N ASP A 149 1.59 4.62 2.63
CA ASP A 149 1.43 6.09 2.64
C ASP A 149 0.77 6.54 3.95
N GLU A 150 1.56 7.16 4.82
CA GLU A 150 1.14 7.61 6.15
C GLU A 150 0.40 6.52 6.98
N PRO A 151 0.99 5.32 7.14
CA PRO A 151 0.30 4.16 7.71
C PRO A 151 -0.13 4.38 9.17
N THR A 152 0.58 5.22 9.91
CA THR A 152 0.30 5.52 11.32
C THR A 152 -0.70 6.65 11.54
N ASN A 153 -1.10 7.34 10.48
CA ASN A 153 -2.02 8.46 10.59
C ASN A 153 -3.40 8.00 11.09
N HIS A 154 -3.92 8.60 12.15
CA HIS A 154 -5.17 8.22 12.82
C HIS A 154 -5.19 6.80 13.44
N LEU A 155 -4.02 6.19 13.67
CA LEU A 155 -3.92 5.00 14.51
C LEU A 155 -3.83 5.42 15.98
N ASP A 156 -4.45 4.62 16.86
CA ASP A 156 -4.16 4.64 18.27
C ASP A 156 -2.80 3.97 18.56
N GLU A 157 -2.33 4.07 19.80
CA GLU A 157 -1.02 3.55 20.22
C GLU A 157 -0.94 2.02 20.05
N GLU A 158 -2.01 1.31 20.40
CA GLU A 158 -2.09 -0.16 20.29
C GLU A 158 -1.95 -0.62 18.82
N MET A 159 -2.62 0.09 17.92
CA MET A 159 -2.56 -0.22 16.48
C MET A 159 -1.20 0.14 15.88
N ALA A 160 -0.55 1.22 16.36
CA ALA A 160 0.79 1.58 15.90
C ALA A 160 1.83 0.52 16.32
N GLU A 161 1.78 0.06 17.59
CA GLU A 161 2.63 -1.03 18.09
C GLU A 161 2.37 -2.33 17.30
N TRP A 162 1.11 -2.68 17.08
CA TRP A 162 0.74 -3.83 16.28
C TRP A 162 1.33 -3.76 14.85
N LEU A 163 1.30 -2.57 14.22
CA LEU A 163 1.90 -2.36 12.90
C LEU A 163 3.41 -2.55 12.93
N GLU A 164 4.10 -2.01 13.93
CA GLU A 164 5.56 -2.17 14.07
C GLU A 164 5.97 -3.64 14.23
N GLU A 165 5.16 -4.44 14.94
CA GLU A 165 5.40 -5.89 15.06
C GLU A 165 5.22 -6.67 13.76
N LYS A 166 4.38 -6.17 12.85
CA LYS A 166 4.07 -6.83 11.57
C LYS A 166 5.05 -6.49 10.45
N LEU A 167 5.75 -5.35 10.57
CA LEU A 167 6.72 -4.85 9.59
C LEU A 167 8.16 -5.23 9.97
#